data_bbd7bd09d26ac492952db19a2fcf0e86
#
_entry.id   bbd7bd09d26ac492952db19a2fcf0e86
#
_cell.length_a   1.000
_cell.length_b   1.000
_cell.length_c   1.000
_cell.angle_alpha   90.00
_cell.angle_beta   90.00
_cell.angle_gamma   90.00
#
_symmetry.space_group_name_H-M   'P 1'
#
loop_
_entity.id
_entity.type
_entity.pdbx_description
1 polymer ?
#
loop_
_entity_poly.entity_id
_entity_poly.type
_entity_poly.pdbx_seq_one_letter_code
_entity_poly.pdbx_strand_id
1 'polypeptide(L)'
;MAKQKTLYICSECGGQSPKWAGQCPSCNAWNTLVESVAEAPSTHRFQSLAKSAPVRRLADIDASDVPRFSTGVSEFDRVLGGGLVPGGVVLIGGDPGIGKSTLLLQSLAEIAADKRALYISGEESAAQIALRAQRLSLLEPGSKASELQLLAEIQLEKIQATIAEQRPDVAVIDSIQTVYSDALTSAPGSVAQVRECAAQLTRIAKQSGTTIIMVGHVTKEGALAGPRVLEHIVDTVLYFEGDTHSSYRLVRAIKNRFGAVNELGVFAMTERGLRGVANPSALFLSQHEQSVPGSCVLVTQEGTRPLLVEVQALVDAANAPNPRRLAVGLEQNRLAMLLAVLHRHAGIACFDQDVFLNAVGGVKITEPAADLAVLLAIHSSMRNKPLPKGLVVFGEVGLAGEIRPSPRGQDRLKEAAKLGFSVAVIPKANAPKQPIEGLQVVAVERIEQAIDQVRMLE
;
A
#
# COMPACT_ATOMS: atom_id res chain seq x y z
N MET A 1 -4.08 -34.87 -38.18
CA MET A 1 -3.32 -33.85 -37.41
C MET A 1 -4.19 -32.60 -37.30
N ALA A 2 -4.75 -32.33 -36.12
CA ALA A 2 -5.57 -31.13 -35.92
C ALA A 2 -4.63 -29.91 -35.96
N LYS A 3 -4.94 -28.89 -36.75
CA LYS A 3 -4.21 -27.63 -36.82
C LYS A 3 -4.27 -26.96 -35.43
N GLN A 4 -3.14 -26.82 -34.76
CA GLN A 4 -3.03 -26.01 -33.54
C GLN A 4 -3.50 -24.59 -33.84
N LYS A 5 -4.53 -24.13 -33.14
CA LYS A 5 -5.00 -22.74 -33.23
C LYS A 5 -4.10 -21.86 -32.43
N THR A 6 -3.41 -20.93 -33.08
CA THR A 6 -2.63 -19.88 -32.42
C THR A 6 -3.57 -18.86 -31.81
N LEU A 7 -3.27 -18.45 -30.58
CA LEU A 7 -3.97 -17.40 -29.84
C LEU A 7 -2.95 -16.36 -29.39
N TYR A 8 -3.32 -15.09 -29.35
CA TYR A 8 -2.46 -14.00 -28.88
C TYR A 8 -2.96 -13.50 -27.53
N ILE A 9 -2.06 -13.41 -26.53
CA ILE A 9 -2.38 -13.00 -25.17
C ILE A 9 -1.64 -11.70 -24.88
N CYS A 10 -2.35 -10.71 -24.37
CA CYS A 10 -1.76 -9.44 -23.98
C CYS A 10 -0.91 -9.61 -22.71
N SER A 11 0.35 -9.17 -22.74
CA SER A 11 1.26 -9.18 -21.60
C SER A 11 0.83 -8.24 -20.47
N GLU A 12 0.05 -7.20 -20.77
CA GLU A 12 -0.39 -6.19 -19.81
C GLU A 12 -1.70 -6.58 -19.09
N CYS A 13 -2.70 -7.07 -19.82
CA CYS A 13 -4.03 -7.32 -19.23
C CYS A 13 -4.49 -8.79 -19.32
N GLY A 14 -3.73 -9.68 -19.96
CA GLY A 14 -4.12 -11.07 -20.18
C GLY A 14 -5.29 -11.24 -21.17
N GLY A 15 -5.74 -10.18 -21.82
CA GLY A 15 -6.80 -10.23 -22.85
C GLY A 15 -6.38 -11.09 -24.02
N GLN A 16 -7.31 -11.95 -24.52
CA GLN A 16 -7.05 -12.88 -25.60
C GLN A 16 -7.55 -12.35 -26.94
N SER A 17 -6.77 -12.56 -28.01
CA SER A 17 -7.16 -12.24 -29.40
C SER A 17 -6.86 -13.41 -30.31
N PRO A 18 -7.76 -13.77 -31.23
CA PRO A 18 -7.53 -14.85 -32.21
C PRO A 18 -6.53 -14.47 -33.31
N LYS A 19 -6.15 -13.21 -33.40
CA LYS A 19 -5.18 -12.65 -34.33
C LYS A 19 -4.28 -11.67 -33.67
N TRP A 20 -3.04 -11.59 -34.12
CA TRP A 20 -2.14 -10.53 -33.70
C TRP A 20 -2.68 -9.16 -34.15
N ALA A 21 -2.64 -8.19 -33.26
CA ALA A 21 -2.95 -6.80 -33.53
C ALA A 21 -1.91 -5.91 -32.84
N GLY A 22 -1.56 -4.80 -33.44
CA GLY A 22 -0.61 -3.86 -32.84
C GLY A 22 -1.10 -3.24 -31.53
N GLN A 23 -2.42 -3.25 -31.31
CA GLN A 23 -3.07 -2.74 -30.11
C GLN A 23 -3.97 -3.81 -29.48
N CYS A 24 -3.90 -3.98 -28.17
CA CYS A 24 -4.75 -4.93 -27.45
C CYS A 24 -6.22 -4.46 -27.46
N PRO A 25 -7.18 -5.28 -27.88
CA PRO A 25 -8.59 -4.88 -27.92
C PRO A 25 -9.24 -4.73 -26.54
N SER A 26 -8.60 -5.27 -25.47
CA SER A 26 -9.14 -5.23 -24.10
C SER A 26 -8.63 -4.05 -23.27
N CYS A 27 -7.36 -3.67 -23.42
CA CYS A 27 -6.73 -2.60 -22.61
C CYS A 27 -6.13 -1.47 -23.45
N ASN A 28 -6.19 -1.55 -24.78
CA ASN A 28 -5.64 -0.60 -25.74
C ASN A 28 -4.10 -0.37 -25.64
N ALA A 29 -3.36 -1.22 -24.94
CA ALA A 29 -1.90 -1.17 -24.89
C ALA A 29 -1.30 -1.60 -26.25
N TRP A 30 -0.21 -0.94 -26.67
CA TRP A 30 0.45 -1.20 -27.95
C TRP A 30 1.55 -2.25 -27.82
N ASN A 31 1.66 -3.12 -28.83
CA ASN A 31 2.69 -4.16 -28.96
C ASN A 31 2.77 -5.15 -27.79
N THR A 32 1.66 -5.40 -27.14
CA THR A 32 1.56 -6.25 -25.93
C THR A 32 0.99 -7.65 -26.22
N LEU A 33 0.59 -7.96 -27.46
CA LEU A 33 0.05 -9.25 -27.84
C LEU A 33 1.18 -10.23 -28.20
N VAL A 34 1.35 -11.26 -27.36
CA VAL A 34 2.36 -12.32 -27.51
C VAL A 34 1.67 -13.59 -28.01
N GLU A 35 2.30 -14.28 -28.97
CA GLU A 35 1.79 -15.52 -29.51
C GLU A 35 1.77 -16.62 -28.45
N SER A 36 0.65 -17.31 -28.34
CA SER A 36 0.43 -18.45 -27.44
C SER A 36 -0.36 -19.54 -28.17
N VAL A 37 -0.15 -20.79 -27.80
CA VAL A 37 -0.88 -21.91 -28.39
C VAL A 37 -2.25 -22.01 -27.73
N ALA A 38 -3.33 -22.04 -28.53
CA ALA A 38 -4.67 -22.24 -28.01
C ALA A 38 -4.80 -23.68 -27.47
N GLU A 39 -5.08 -23.82 -26.20
CA GLU A 39 -5.29 -25.11 -25.56
C GLU A 39 -6.70 -25.63 -25.87
N ALA A 40 -6.81 -26.95 -26.05
CA ALA A 40 -8.10 -27.60 -26.18
C ALA A 40 -8.91 -27.44 -24.88
N PRO A 41 -10.21 -27.11 -24.93
CA PRO A 41 -11.02 -26.94 -23.72
C PRO A 41 -11.11 -28.30 -22.98
N SER A 42 -10.43 -28.35 -21.80
CA SER A 42 -10.62 -29.46 -20.87
C SER A 42 -12.00 -29.31 -20.21
N THR A 43 -12.81 -30.35 -20.25
CA THR A 43 -14.20 -30.39 -19.77
C THR A 43 -14.36 -30.15 -18.26
N HIS A 44 -13.26 -29.96 -17.53
CA HIS A 44 -13.28 -29.79 -16.07
C HIS A 44 -12.78 -28.41 -15.56
N ARG A 45 -12.44 -27.47 -16.45
CA ARG A 45 -11.82 -26.17 -16.09
C ARG A 45 -12.71 -25.19 -15.33
N PHE A 46 -14.01 -25.37 -15.34
CA PHE A 46 -14.97 -24.41 -14.76
C PHE A 46 -15.95 -25.05 -13.78
N GLN A 47 -15.49 -25.88 -12.86
CA GLN A 47 -16.33 -26.23 -11.72
C GLN A 47 -16.55 -25.01 -10.84
N SER A 48 -17.81 -24.78 -10.40
CA SER A 48 -18.19 -23.70 -9.54
C SER A 48 -17.26 -23.57 -8.33
N LEU A 49 -16.84 -22.34 -7.99
CA LEU A 49 -16.02 -22.02 -6.82
C LEU A 49 -16.74 -22.30 -5.48
N ALA A 50 -18.05 -22.44 -5.52
CA ALA A 50 -18.86 -22.82 -4.37
C ALA A 50 -19.35 -24.27 -4.52
N LYS A 51 -19.27 -25.09 -3.46
CA LYS A 51 -20.18 -26.23 -3.31
C LYS A 51 -21.57 -25.67 -3.57
N SER A 52 -22.44 -26.39 -4.28
CA SER A 52 -23.84 -25.97 -4.53
C SER A 52 -24.53 -25.72 -3.18
N ALA A 53 -24.35 -24.51 -2.66
CA ALA A 53 -25.05 -24.08 -1.46
C ALA A 53 -26.49 -23.75 -1.84
N PRO A 54 -27.49 -24.10 -1.02
CA PRO A 54 -28.87 -23.70 -1.27
C PRO A 54 -28.96 -22.17 -1.32
N VAL A 55 -29.82 -21.67 -2.19
CA VAL A 55 -30.14 -20.24 -2.25
C VAL A 55 -30.70 -19.84 -0.87
N ARG A 56 -30.09 -18.84 -0.23
CA ARG A 56 -30.52 -18.28 1.06
C ARG A 56 -30.90 -16.82 0.87
N ARG A 57 -31.82 -16.31 1.69
CA ARG A 57 -32.09 -14.89 1.75
C ARG A 57 -30.92 -14.20 2.45
N LEU A 58 -30.59 -12.98 2.02
CA LEU A 58 -29.51 -12.20 2.65
C LEU A 58 -29.75 -11.98 4.15
N ALA A 59 -31.02 -11.82 4.56
CA ALA A 59 -31.40 -11.65 5.96
C ALA A 59 -31.16 -12.91 6.84
N ASP A 60 -31.07 -14.10 6.20
CA ASP A 60 -30.84 -15.38 6.90
C ASP A 60 -29.32 -15.71 6.99
N ILE A 61 -28.48 -14.83 6.47
CA ILE A 61 -27.01 -14.97 6.53
C ILE A 61 -26.54 -14.14 7.71
N ASP A 62 -26.06 -14.82 8.74
CA ASP A 62 -25.40 -14.15 9.86
C ASP A 62 -24.07 -13.55 9.34
N ALA A 63 -24.06 -12.23 9.21
CA ALA A 63 -22.88 -11.48 8.79
C ALA A 63 -21.98 -11.12 9.98
N SER A 64 -22.37 -11.52 11.19
CA SER A 64 -21.59 -11.32 12.39
C SER A 64 -20.31 -12.17 12.29
N ASP A 65 -19.20 -11.47 12.26
CA ASP A 65 -17.84 -11.96 12.42
C ASP A 65 -17.38 -13.08 11.46
N VAL A 66 -16.96 -12.68 10.27
CA VAL A 66 -15.99 -13.51 9.55
C VAL A 66 -14.77 -13.68 10.49
N PRO A 67 -14.52 -14.89 11.01
CA PRO A 67 -13.46 -15.10 11.98
C PRO A 67 -12.12 -14.68 11.37
N ARG A 68 -11.32 -13.98 12.16
CA ARG A 68 -9.97 -13.57 11.76
C ARG A 68 -8.97 -14.15 12.75
N PHE A 69 -7.77 -14.39 12.29
CA PHE A 69 -6.66 -14.74 13.16
C PHE A 69 -5.48 -13.81 12.91
N SER A 70 -4.79 -13.47 13.99
CA SER A 70 -3.66 -12.55 13.95
C SER A 70 -2.45 -13.19 13.27
N THR A 71 -1.67 -12.37 12.59
CA THR A 71 -0.36 -12.73 12.05
C THR A 71 0.76 -12.64 13.09
N GLY A 72 0.45 -12.20 14.32
CA GLY A 72 1.44 -11.88 15.35
C GLY A 72 2.13 -10.52 15.15
N VAL A 73 1.87 -9.83 14.04
CA VAL A 73 2.45 -8.54 13.71
C VAL A 73 1.35 -7.48 13.54
N SER A 74 1.17 -6.62 14.54
CA SER A 74 0.04 -5.69 14.61
C SER A 74 -0.10 -4.74 13.41
N GLU A 75 1.00 -4.25 12.88
CA GLU A 75 0.98 -3.39 11.68
C GLU A 75 0.60 -4.18 10.40
N PHE A 76 0.91 -5.48 10.36
CA PHE A 76 0.47 -6.36 9.28
C PHE A 76 -1.02 -6.70 9.41
N ASP A 77 -1.47 -7.01 10.63
CA ASP A 77 -2.91 -7.22 10.90
C ASP A 77 -3.74 -5.98 10.53
N ARG A 78 -3.22 -4.78 10.79
CA ARG A 78 -3.88 -3.52 10.42
C ARG A 78 -4.17 -3.47 8.91
N VAL A 79 -3.17 -3.68 8.07
CA VAL A 79 -3.37 -3.59 6.60
C VAL A 79 -4.22 -4.73 6.05
N LEU A 80 -4.28 -5.85 6.76
CA LEU A 80 -5.19 -6.96 6.45
C LEU A 80 -6.64 -6.68 6.89
N GLY A 81 -6.88 -5.61 7.65
CA GLY A 81 -8.21 -5.27 8.18
C GLY A 81 -8.55 -6.02 9.47
N GLY A 82 -7.54 -6.32 10.28
CA GLY A 82 -7.66 -6.99 11.59
C GLY A 82 -7.18 -8.44 11.62
N GLY A 83 -6.45 -8.89 10.59
CA GLY A 83 -5.87 -10.22 10.51
C GLY A 83 -6.29 -11.02 9.28
N LEU A 84 -5.85 -12.27 9.21
CA LEU A 84 -6.13 -13.19 8.11
C LEU A 84 -7.53 -13.81 8.23
N VAL A 85 -8.20 -13.96 7.10
CA VAL A 85 -9.55 -14.54 7.01
C VAL A 85 -9.45 -15.95 6.45
N PRO A 86 -10.05 -16.98 7.10
CA PRO A 86 -10.08 -18.35 6.59
C PRO A 86 -10.64 -18.42 5.16
N GLY A 87 -9.93 -19.11 4.27
CA GLY A 87 -10.27 -19.18 2.85
C GLY A 87 -10.04 -17.87 2.08
N GLY A 88 -9.46 -16.85 2.72
CA GLY A 88 -9.06 -15.61 2.07
C GLY A 88 -7.81 -15.78 1.22
N VAL A 89 -7.68 -14.94 0.19
CA VAL A 89 -6.50 -14.94 -0.70
C VAL A 89 -5.90 -13.54 -0.70
N VAL A 90 -4.63 -13.49 -0.31
CA VAL A 90 -3.84 -12.25 -0.21
C VAL A 90 -2.73 -12.28 -1.25
N LEU A 91 -2.58 -11.22 -2.02
CA LEU A 91 -1.43 -10.99 -2.89
C LEU A 91 -0.54 -9.91 -2.27
N ILE A 92 0.73 -10.19 -2.11
CA ILE A 92 1.73 -9.22 -1.65
C ILE A 92 2.69 -8.91 -2.78
N GLY A 93 2.63 -7.68 -3.29
CA GLY A 93 3.54 -7.14 -4.31
C GLY A 93 4.63 -6.26 -3.72
N GLY A 94 5.68 -6.01 -4.51
CA GLY A 94 6.78 -5.09 -4.15
C GLY A 94 8.10 -5.52 -4.76
N ASP A 95 9.08 -4.61 -4.73
CA ASP A 95 10.40 -4.83 -5.33
C ASP A 95 11.13 -6.05 -4.71
N PRO A 96 12.00 -6.73 -5.48
CA PRO A 96 12.89 -7.75 -4.94
C PRO A 96 13.73 -7.20 -3.79
N GLY A 97 13.92 -8.01 -2.72
CA GLY A 97 14.73 -7.61 -1.57
C GLY A 97 14.10 -6.62 -0.59
N ILE A 98 12.87 -6.14 -0.83
CA ILE A 98 12.22 -5.15 0.04
C ILE A 98 11.80 -5.70 1.42
N GLY A 99 11.71 -7.03 1.58
CA GLY A 99 11.41 -7.67 2.86
C GLY A 99 10.12 -8.51 2.87
N LYS A 100 9.46 -8.76 1.73
CA LYS A 100 8.22 -9.57 1.64
C LYS A 100 8.35 -10.93 2.31
N SER A 101 9.32 -11.74 1.85
CA SER A 101 9.57 -13.08 2.36
C SER A 101 9.98 -13.07 3.84
N THR A 102 10.66 -12.01 4.30
CA THR A 102 11.04 -11.84 5.71
C THR A 102 9.81 -11.63 6.59
N LEU A 103 8.92 -10.71 6.22
CA LEU A 103 7.68 -10.44 6.95
C LEU A 103 6.80 -11.70 7.02
N LEU A 104 6.68 -12.41 5.90
CA LEU A 104 5.86 -13.62 5.84
C LEU A 104 6.43 -14.76 6.66
N LEU A 105 7.75 -14.97 6.64
CA LEU A 105 8.39 -15.99 7.46
C LEU A 105 8.22 -15.70 8.95
N GLN A 106 8.37 -14.44 9.39
CA GLN A 106 8.12 -14.02 10.76
C GLN A 106 6.65 -14.22 11.16
N SER A 107 5.70 -13.83 10.30
CA SER A 107 4.28 -13.99 10.55
C SER A 107 3.88 -15.48 10.64
N LEU A 108 4.38 -16.33 9.74
CA LEU A 108 4.10 -17.76 9.79
C LEU A 108 4.70 -18.43 11.01
N ALA A 109 5.87 -17.99 11.47
CA ALA A 109 6.46 -18.49 12.70
C ALA A 109 5.58 -18.20 13.93
N GLU A 110 4.98 -17.02 14.01
CA GLU A 110 4.02 -16.69 15.08
C GLU A 110 2.72 -17.49 14.96
N ILE A 111 2.18 -17.62 13.74
CA ILE A 111 0.95 -18.37 13.47
C ILE A 111 1.13 -19.86 13.78
N ALA A 112 2.32 -20.44 13.52
CA ALA A 112 2.61 -21.85 13.71
C ALA A 112 2.50 -22.30 15.18
N ALA A 113 2.45 -21.37 16.14
CA ALA A 113 2.21 -21.68 17.54
C ALA A 113 0.85 -22.36 17.80
N ASP A 114 -0.19 -21.94 17.08
CA ASP A 114 -1.57 -22.30 17.36
C ASP A 114 -2.28 -22.89 16.13
N LYS A 115 -1.68 -22.80 14.95
CA LYS A 115 -2.27 -23.16 13.65
C LYS A 115 -1.27 -23.85 12.75
N ARG A 116 -1.78 -24.67 11.84
CA ARG A 116 -0.94 -25.32 10.84
C ARG A 116 -0.54 -24.31 9.78
N ALA A 117 0.74 -24.01 9.68
CA ALA A 117 1.32 -23.06 8.75
C ALA A 117 2.26 -23.78 7.76
N LEU A 118 2.12 -23.47 6.47
CA LEU A 118 2.91 -24.06 5.40
C LEU A 118 3.58 -22.94 4.57
N TYR A 119 4.90 -22.98 4.46
CA TYR A 119 5.67 -22.09 3.57
C TYR A 119 6.09 -22.87 2.34
N ILE A 120 5.64 -22.44 1.16
CA ILE A 120 5.96 -23.06 -0.13
C ILE A 120 6.88 -22.11 -0.88
N SER A 121 8.10 -22.57 -1.18
CA SER A 121 9.11 -21.79 -1.90
C SER A 121 9.37 -22.36 -3.28
N GLY A 122 9.29 -21.49 -4.29
CA GLY A 122 9.75 -21.79 -5.63
C GLY A 122 11.06 -21.11 -6.02
N GLU A 123 11.62 -20.25 -5.15
CA GLU A 123 12.85 -19.50 -5.43
C GLU A 123 14.02 -19.95 -4.56
N GLU A 124 13.76 -20.32 -3.33
CA GLU A 124 14.80 -20.68 -2.36
C GLU A 124 14.66 -22.14 -1.92
N SER A 125 15.79 -22.77 -1.70
CA SER A 125 15.84 -24.11 -1.10
C SER A 125 15.47 -24.07 0.39
N ALA A 126 15.03 -25.20 0.93
CA ALA A 126 14.73 -25.33 2.37
C ALA A 126 15.91 -24.90 3.26
N ALA A 127 17.17 -25.21 2.84
CA ALA A 127 18.36 -24.80 3.57
C ALA A 127 18.54 -23.26 3.60
N GLN A 128 18.27 -22.57 2.52
CA GLN A 128 18.36 -21.10 2.47
C GLN A 128 17.29 -20.45 3.36
N ILE A 129 16.07 -21.00 3.36
CA ILE A 129 14.99 -20.53 4.25
C ILE A 129 15.36 -20.77 5.72
N ALA A 130 15.92 -21.95 6.05
CA ALA A 130 16.39 -22.26 7.40
C ALA A 130 17.49 -21.30 7.87
N LEU A 131 18.47 -20.98 7.01
CA LEU A 131 19.49 -19.96 7.31
C LEU A 131 18.88 -18.57 7.56
N ARG A 132 17.87 -18.20 6.78
CA ARG A 132 17.12 -16.95 7.01
C ARG A 132 16.38 -16.99 8.35
N ALA A 133 15.69 -18.08 8.66
CA ALA A 133 15.00 -18.27 9.92
C ALA A 133 15.95 -18.18 11.12
N GLN A 134 17.14 -18.76 11.02
CA GLN A 134 18.19 -18.66 12.03
C GLN A 134 18.66 -17.21 12.24
N ARG A 135 18.94 -16.47 11.15
CA ARG A 135 19.32 -15.04 11.22
C ARG A 135 18.25 -14.19 11.88
N LEU A 136 16.97 -14.54 11.69
CA LEU A 136 15.83 -13.86 12.28
C LEU A 136 15.54 -14.31 13.73
N SER A 137 16.37 -15.19 14.31
CA SER A 137 16.19 -15.79 15.64
C SER A 137 14.87 -16.58 15.79
N LEU A 138 14.31 -17.08 14.69
CA LEU A 138 13.06 -17.83 14.71
C LEU A 138 13.25 -19.31 15.14
N LEU A 139 14.48 -19.82 15.15
CA LEU A 139 14.82 -21.21 15.51
C LEU A 139 15.43 -21.33 16.91
N GLU A 140 15.34 -20.31 17.75
CA GLU A 140 15.84 -20.37 19.14
C GLU A 140 15.02 -21.36 19.96
N PRO A 141 15.62 -22.00 20.99
CA PRO A 141 14.90 -22.92 21.88
C PRO A 141 13.67 -22.27 22.50
N GLY A 142 12.51 -22.90 22.33
CA GLY A 142 11.22 -22.37 22.77
C GLY A 142 10.53 -21.46 21.74
N SER A 143 11.11 -21.27 20.56
CA SER A 143 10.46 -20.58 19.47
C SER A 143 9.24 -21.34 18.95
N LYS A 144 8.21 -20.62 18.61
CA LYS A 144 6.96 -21.12 18.00
C LYS A 144 7.15 -21.62 16.56
N ALA A 145 8.26 -21.25 15.92
CA ALA A 145 8.57 -21.61 14.53
C ALA A 145 8.91 -23.09 14.31
N SER A 146 9.12 -23.88 15.37
CA SER A 146 9.43 -25.33 15.26
C SER A 146 8.38 -26.13 14.50
N GLU A 147 7.13 -25.69 14.54
CA GLU A 147 5.99 -26.35 13.88
C GLU A 147 5.72 -25.84 12.45
N LEU A 148 6.49 -24.83 11.97
CA LEU A 148 6.34 -24.32 10.62
C LEU A 148 6.82 -25.34 9.59
N GLN A 149 5.92 -25.75 8.71
CA GLN A 149 6.22 -26.69 7.62
C GLN A 149 6.77 -25.95 6.40
N LEU A 150 7.76 -26.55 5.72
CA LEU A 150 8.39 -26.03 4.51
C LEU A 150 8.23 -27.03 3.36
N LEU A 151 7.90 -26.50 2.16
CA LEU A 151 7.87 -27.24 0.91
C LEU A 151 8.65 -26.48 -0.15
N ALA A 152 9.68 -27.09 -0.73
CA ALA A 152 10.36 -26.55 -1.92
C ALA A 152 9.77 -27.23 -3.16
N GLU A 153 8.81 -26.57 -3.81
CA GLU A 153 8.09 -27.11 -4.98
C GLU A 153 7.55 -25.97 -5.85
N ILE A 154 7.55 -26.18 -7.16
CA ILE A 154 7.06 -25.22 -8.16
C ILE A 154 5.92 -25.76 -9.02
N GLN A 155 5.68 -27.08 -8.99
CA GLN A 155 4.60 -27.70 -9.75
C GLN A 155 3.26 -27.54 -9.00
N LEU A 156 2.31 -26.86 -9.61
CA LEU A 156 1.02 -26.53 -8.99
C LEU A 156 0.28 -27.77 -8.48
N GLU A 157 0.24 -28.84 -9.27
CA GLU A 157 -0.50 -30.07 -8.97
C GLU A 157 0.03 -30.73 -7.67
N LYS A 158 1.34 -30.71 -7.47
CA LYS A 158 1.96 -31.22 -6.23
C LYS A 158 1.68 -30.30 -5.03
N ILE A 159 1.75 -28.98 -5.25
CA ILE A 159 1.38 -27.97 -4.23
C ILE A 159 -0.06 -28.21 -3.77
N GLN A 160 -0.98 -28.41 -4.72
CA GLN A 160 -2.39 -28.67 -4.44
C GLN A 160 -2.60 -29.97 -3.65
N ALA A 161 -1.92 -31.05 -4.04
CA ALA A 161 -1.97 -32.32 -3.34
C ALA A 161 -1.47 -32.18 -1.89
N THR A 162 -0.35 -31.46 -1.68
CA THR A 162 0.19 -31.19 -0.33
C THR A 162 -0.78 -30.37 0.52
N ILE A 163 -1.39 -29.31 -0.03
CA ILE A 163 -2.39 -28.51 0.70
C ILE A 163 -3.61 -29.37 1.07
N ALA A 164 -4.05 -30.24 0.18
CA ALA A 164 -5.20 -31.12 0.43
C ALA A 164 -4.90 -32.18 1.53
N GLU A 165 -3.66 -32.70 1.56
CA GLU A 165 -3.20 -33.68 2.53
C GLU A 165 -2.95 -33.03 3.91
N GLN A 166 -2.13 -31.98 3.96
CA GLN A 166 -1.70 -31.33 5.19
C GLN A 166 -2.78 -30.44 5.80
N ARG A 167 -3.73 -29.95 4.99
CA ARG A 167 -4.82 -29.05 5.37
C ARG A 167 -4.37 -27.89 6.25
N PRO A 168 -3.39 -27.07 5.79
CA PRO A 168 -2.91 -25.98 6.57
C PRO A 168 -4.00 -24.90 6.76
N ASP A 169 -3.98 -24.20 7.89
CA ASP A 169 -4.84 -23.02 8.13
C ASP A 169 -4.37 -21.84 7.27
N VAL A 170 -3.03 -21.75 7.06
CA VAL A 170 -2.42 -20.75 6.18
C VAL A 170 -1.30 -21.36 5.34
N ALA A 171 -1.23 -20.99 4.07
CA ALA A 171 -0.16 -21.35 3.15
C ALA A 171 0.40 -20.10 2.47
N VAL A 172 1.72 -19.94 2.44
CA VAL A 172 2.43 -18.91 1.67
C VAL A 172 3.01 -19.53 0.42
N ILE A 173 2.87 -18.87 -0.74
CA ILE A 173 3.46 -19.22 -2.03
C ILE A 173 4.49 -18.16 -2.38
N ASP A 174 5.77 -18.46 -2.33
CA ASP A 174 6.88 -17.52 -2.57
C ASP A 174 7.80 -18.04 -3.69
N SER A 175 7.62 -17.61 -4.94
CA SER A 175 6.65 -16.64 -5.46
C SER A 175 5.67 -17.30 -6.44
N ILE A 176 4.55 -16.63 -6.72
CA ILE A 176 3.56 -17.11 -7.71
C ILE A 176 4.14 -17.16 -9.13
N GLN A 177 5.18 -16.38 -9.42
CA GLN A 177 5.82 -16.35 -10.74
C GLN A 177 6.63 -17.63 -11.05
N THR A 178 7.11 -18.34 -10.03
CA THR A 178 7.86 -19.57 -10.22
C THR A 178 6.97 -20.79 -10.36
N VAL A 179 5.71 -20.71 -9.89
CA VAL A 179 4.75 -21.81 -9.96
C VAL A 179 4.23 -22.00 -11.39
N TYR A 180 4.16 -23.24 -11.81
CA TYR A 180 3.61 -23.62 -13.10
C TYR A 180 2.65 -24.82 -13.00
N SER A 181 1.73 -24.92 -13.93
CA SER A 181 0.84 -26.06 -14.12
C SER A 181 1.20 -26.80 -15.40
N ASP A 182 1.29 -28.12 -15.33
CA ASP A 182 1.51 -28.99 -16.50
C ASP A 182 0.33 -28.95 -17.51
N ALA A 183 -0.83 -28.42 -17.08
CA ALA A 183 -1.97 -28.23 -17.96
C ALA A 183 -1.77 -27.12 -19.01
N LEU A 184 -0.72 -26.32 -18.88
CA LEU A 184 -0.39 -25.23 -19.80
C LEU A 184 0.99 -25.46 -20.43
N THR A 185 1.08 -25.21 -21.73
CA THR A 185 2.33 -25.36 -22.51
C THR A 185 3.20 -24.09 -22.46
N SER A 186 2.68 -22.99 -21.90
CA SER A 186 3.42 -21.73 -21.75
C SER A 186 4.50 -21.84 -20.65
N ALA A 187 5.60 -21.09 -20.82
CA ALA A 187 6.71 -21.13 -19.88
C ALA A 187 6.30 -20.64 -18.46
N PRO A 188 6.93 -21.19 -17.39
CA PRO A 188 6.79 -20.65 -16.03
C PRO A 188 7.02 -19.14 -16.01
N GLY A 189 6.29 -18.40 -15.18
CA GLY A 189 6.38 -16.94 -15.09
C GLY A 189 5.62 -16.18 -16.19
N SER A 190 5.11 -16.85 -17.22
CA SER A 190 4.23 -16.22 -18.21
C SER A 190 2.90 -15.79 -17.58
N VAL A 191 2.28 -14.74 -18.11
CA VAL A 191 0.98 -14.23 -17.63
C VAL A 191 -0.08 -15.31 -17.59
N ALA A 192 -0.08 -16.22 -18.56
CA ALA A 192 -1.03 -17.34 -18.63
C ALA A 192 -0.84 -18.32 -17.46
N GLN A 193 0.41 -18.73 -17.18
CA GLN A 193 0.74 -19.61 -16.04
C GLN A 193 0.39 -18.94 -14.70
N VAL A 194 0.84 -17.72 -14.49
CA VAL A 194 0.60 -16.99 -13.24
C VAL A 194 -0.90 -16.84 -12.98
N ARG A 195 -1.68 -16.51 -14.01
CA ARG A 195 -3.13 -16.37 -13.90
C ARG A 195 -3.81 -17.70 -13.56
N GLU A 196 -3.45 -18.76 -14.25
CA GLU A 196 -4.05 -20.09 -14.03
C GLU A 196 -3.71 -20.60 -12.64
N CYS A 197 -2.43 -20.55 -12.24
CA CYS A 197 -1.98 -20.97 -10.92
C CYS A 197 -2.68 -20.19 -9.81
N ALA A 198 -2.78 -18.87 -9.93
CA ALA A 198 -3.49 -18.04 -8.96
C ALA A 198 -4.99 -18.35 -8.90
N ALA A 199 -5.64 -18.61 -10.05
CA ALA A 199 -7.05 -18.97 -10.09
C ALA A 199 -7.31 -20.31 -9.41
N GLN A 200 -6.47 -21.31 -9.65
CA GLN A 200 -6.59 -22.63 -9.03
C GLN A 200 -6.30 -22.58 -7.53
N LEU A 201 -5.26 -21.86 -7.09
CA LEU A 201 -4.97 -21.64 -5.66
C LEU A 201 -6.12 -20.91 -4.96
N THR A 202 -6.72 -19.91 -5.61
CA THR A 202 -7.91 -19.23 -5.07
C THR A 202 -9.08 -20.18 -4.91
N ARG A 203 -9.28 -21.08 -5.84
CA ARG A 203 -10.33 -22.12 -5.76
C ARG A 203 -10.12 -23.03 -4.55
N ILE A 204 -8.88 -23.50 -4.36
CA ILE A 204 -8.53 -24.34 -3.22
C ILE A 204 -8.75 -23.58 -1.91
N ALA A 205 -8.30 -22.34 -1.79
CA ALA A 205 -8.55 -21.52 -0.62
C ALA A 205 -10.03 -21.48 -0.24
N LYS A 206 -10.91 -21.21 -1.21
CA LYS A 206 -12.36 -21.14 -0.99
C LYS A 206 -13.00 -22.49 -0.65
N GLN A 207 -12.45 -23.59 -1.13
CA GLN A 207 -12.99 -24.94 -0.89
C GLN A 207 -12.51 -25.56 0.40
N SER A 208 -11.20 -25.37 0.75
CA SER A 208 -10.59 -25.96 1.95
C SER A 208 -10.72 -25.09 3.19
N GLY A 209 -10.94 -23.79 3.02
CA GLY A 209 -10.84 -22.82 4.13
C GLY A 209 -9.41 -22.38 4.43
N THR A 210 -8.41 -22.90 3.73
CA THR A 210 -7.00 -22.49 3.85
C THR A 210 -6.83 -21.04 3.39
N THR A 211 -6.26 -20.18 4.21
CA THR A 211 -5.83 -18.85 3.78
C THR A 211 -4.58 -18.96 2.92
N ILE A 212 -4.58 -18.38 1.72
CA ILE A 212 -3.41 -18.42 0.84
C ILE A 212 -2.84 -17.01 0.68
N ILE A 213 -1.54 -16.86 0.93
CA ILE A 213 -0.78 -15.63 0.70
C ILE A 213 0.18 -15.88 -0.45
N MET A 214 0.01 -15.15 -1.55
CA MET A 214 0.87 -15.23 -2.73
C MET A 214 1.82 -14.05 -2.73
N VAL A 215 3.11 -14.32 -2.92
CA VAL A 215 4.13 -13.28 -3.15
C VAL A 215 4.25 -13.04 -4.65
N GLY A 216 4.24 -11.77 -5.03
CA GLY A 216 4.44 -11.32 -6.41
C GLY A 216 5.57 -10.30 -6.52
N HIS A 217 6.34 -10.34 -7.62
CA HIS A 217 7.32 -9.31 -7.95
C HIS A 217 6.70 -8.29 -8.90
N VAL A 218 7.15 -7.05 -8.81
CA VAL A 218 6.75 -5.95 -9.70
C VAL A 218 7.80 -5.70 -10.76
N THR A 219 7.38 -5.15 -11.90
CA THR A 219 8.31 -4.60 -12.89
C THR A 219 8.87 -3.26 -12.40
N LYS A 220 10.03 -2.85 -12.97
CA LYS A 220 10.68 -1.56 -12.66
C LYS A 220 9.78 -0.32 -12.81
N GLU A 221 8.64 -0.44 -13.47
CA GLU A 221 7.65 0.60 -13.68
C GLU A 221 6.55 0.62 -12.59
N GLY A 222 6.71 -0.16 -11.51
CA GLY A 222 5.74 -0.23 -10.43
C GLY A 222 4.45 -0.99 -10.77
N ALA A 223 4.33 -1.52 -11.98
CA ALA A 223 3.29 -2.47 -12.32
C ALA A 223 3.75 -3.87 -11.92
N LEU A 224 2.92 -4.61 -11.21
CA LEU A 224 3.16 -6.03 -10.97
C LEU A 224 3.33 -6.74 -12.33
N ALA A 225 4.33 -7.55 -12.59
CA ALA A 225 4.44 -8.38 -13.80
C ALA A 225 3.25 -9.36 -13.87
N GLY A 226 2.29 -9.07 -14.72
CA GLY A 226 1.07 -9.86 -14.86
C GLY A 226 -0.05 -9.65 -13.84
N PRO A 227 -0.16 -8.57 -13.06
CA PRO A 227 -0.93 -8.58 -11.81
C PRO A 227 -2.17 -7.71 -11.76
N ARG A 228 -2.42 -6.80 -12.66
CA ARG A 228 -3.79 -6.28 -12.84
C ARG A 228 -4.79 -7.40 -13.07
N VAL A 229 -4.31 -8.52 -13.62
CA VAL A 229 -5.08 -9.75 -13.80
C VAL A 229 -5.31 -10.48 -12.48
N LEU A 230 -4.34 -10.49 -11.56
CA LEU A 230 -4.46 -11.14 -10.25
C LEU A 230 -5.30 -10.34 -9.27
N GLU A 231 -5.30 -9.01 -9.34
CA GLU A 231 -6.11 -8.15 -8.49
C GLU A 231 -7.61 -8.50 -8.53
N HIS A 232 -8.11 -8.96 -9.66
CA HIS A 232 -9.51 -9.37 -9.78
C HIS A 232 -9.79 -10.76 -9.19
N ILE A 233 -8.79 -11.61 -9.09
CA ILE A 233 -8.89 -12.99 -8.61
C ILE A 233 -8.81 -13.06 -7.08
N VAL A 234 -7.92 -12.25 -6.47
CA VAL A 234 -7.65 -12.28 -5.03
C VAL A 234 -8.58 -11.36 -4.23
N ASP A 235 -8.67 -11.59 -2.93
CA ASP A 235 -9.52 -10.80 -2.03
C ASP A 235 -8.81 -9.54 -1.53
N THR A 236 -7.51 -9.64 -1.26
CA THR A 236 -6.68 -8.55 -0.71
C THR A 236 -5.42 -8.40 -1.54
N VAL A 237 -5.04 -7.17 -1.84
CA VAL A 237 -3.78 -6.82 -2.51
C VAL A 237 -3.03 -5.85 -1.63
N LEU A 238 -1.86 -6.25 -1.19
CA LEU A 238 -0.93 -5.46 -0.40
C LEU A 238 0.29 -5.11 -1.25
N TYR A 239 0.82 -3.93 -1.04
CA TYR A 239 1.99 -3.45 -1.75
C TYR A 239 3.06 -2.98 -0.78
N PHE A 240 4.28 -3.52 -0.93
CA PHE A 240 5.45 -3.01 -0.24
C PHE A 240 5.98 -1.78 -0.99
N GLU A 241 6.06 -0.66 -0.28
CA GLU A 241 6.61 0.62 -0.75
C GLU A 241 7.86 0.96 0.06
N GLY A 242 8.78 1.69 -0.53
CA GLY A 242 9.97 2.22 0.14
C GLY A 242 11.25 2.01 -0.66
N ASP A 243 12.26 2.78 -0.32
CA ASP A 243 13.59 2.65 -0.87
C ASP A 243 14.37 1.55 -0.11
N THR A 244 15.15 0.73 -0.81
CA THR A 244 16.03 -0.28 -0.21
C THR A 244 17.07 0.32 0.75
N HIS A 245 17.39 1.60 0.59
CA HIS A 245 18.29 2.35 1.47
C HIS A 245 17.61 2.94 2.71
N SER A 246 16.28 2.99 2.74
CA SER A 246 15.53 3.47 3.91
C SER A 246 15.55 2.42 5.03
N SER A 247 15.61 2.86 6.29
CA SER A 247 15.46 1.99 7.47
C SER A 247 14.02 1.51 7.67
N TYR A 248 13.07 2.05 6.90
CA TYR A 248 11.65 1.76 7.04
C TYR A 248 11.06 1.18 5.77
N ARG A 249 10.01 0.37 5.96
CA ARG A 249 9.20 -0.21 4.89
C ARG A 249 7.74 0.12 5.15
N LEU A 250 7.03 0.46 4.08
CA LEU A 250 5.61 0.72 4.12
C LEU A 250 4.88 -0.44 3.45
N VAL A 251 3.77 -0.87 4.00
CA VAL A 251 2.87 -1.85 3.38
C VAL A 251 1.52 -1.20 3.24
N ARG A 252 1.04 -1.06 2.02
CA ARG A 252 -0.23 -0.42 1.69
C ARG A 252 -1.25 -1.43 1.19
N ALA A 253 -2.49 -1.35 1.69
CA ALA A 253 -3.61 -2.11 1.17
C ALA A 253 -4.21 -1.40 -0.06
N ILE A 254 -3.94 -1.91 -1.27
CA ILE A 254 -4.50 -1.37 -2.52
C ILE A 254 -5.92 -1.87 -2.74
N LYS A 255 -6.20 -3.12 -2.35
CA LYS A 255 -7.52 -3.74 -2.38
C LYS A 255 -7.70 -4.55 -1.11
N ASN A 256 -8.88 -4.44 -0.49
CA ASN A 256 -9.22 -5.28 0.65
C ASN A 256 -10.74 -5.50 0.69
N ARG A 257 -11.19 -6.76 0.48
CA ARG A 257 -12.61 -7.13 0.60
C ARG A 257 -13.05 -7.30 2.05
N PHE A 258 -12.11 -7.41 2.98
CA PHE A 258 -12.36 -7.70 4.38
C PHE A 258 -12.10 -6.49 5.30
N GLY A 259 -11.64 -5.37 4.76
CA GLY A 259 -11.32 -4.17 5.52
C GLY A 259 -11.22 -2.91 4.66
N ALA A 260 -10.75 -1.84 5.26
CA ALA A 260 -10.56 -0.59 4.55
C ALA A 260 -9.41 -0.70 3.52
N VAL A 261 -9.56 0.01 2.41
CA VAL A 261 -8.48 0.23 1.44
C VAL A 261 -7.61 1.41 1.88
N ASN A 262 -6.41 1.50 1.32
CA ASN A 262 -5.39 2.51 1.64
C ASN A 262 -4.89 2.48 3.09
N GLU A 263 -5.17 1.39 3.84
CA GLU A 263 -4.51 1.20 5.14
C GLU A 263 -3.00 1.09 4.96
N LEU A 264 -2.27 1.75 5.86
CA LEU A 264 -0.82 1.79 5.84
C LEU A 264 -0.24 1.15 7.09
N GLY A 265 0.58 0.13 6.89
CA GLY A 265 1.44 -0.47 7.90
C GLY A 265 2.87 0.07 7.77
N VAL A 266 3.49 0.40 8.90
CA VAL A 266 4.85 0.94 8.92
C VAL A 266 5.76 -0.01 9.70
N PHE A 267 6.87 -0.40 9.08
CA PHE A 267 7.81 -1.36 9.62
C PHE A 267 9.23 -0.80 9.62
N ALA A 268 9.94 -0.98 10.70
CA ALA A 268 11.37 -0.75 10.76
C ALA A 268 12.13 -2.02 10.33
N MET A 269 13.11 -1.88 9.46
CA MET A 269 14.04 -2.95 9.13
C MET A 269 15.13 -3.03 10.19
N THR A 270 15.26 -4.17 10.84
CA THR A 270 16.27 -4.41 11.88
C THR A 270 17.10 -5.65 11.53
N GLU A 271 18.18 -5.91 12.26
CA GLU A 271 18.95 -7.14 12.13
C GLU A 271 18.12 -8.39 12.38
N ARG A 272 17.07 -8.27 13.21
CA ARG A 272 16.12 -9.36 13.53
C ARG A 272 14.87 -9.36 12.64
N GLY A 273 14.91 -8.68 11.49
CA GLY A 273 13.83 -8.60 10.53
C GLY A 273 12.96 -7.35 10.65
N LEU A 274 11.71 -7.46 10.23
CA LEU A 274 10.74 -6.36 10.20
C LEU A 274 10.00 -6.27 11.54
N ARG A 275 9.94 -5.06 12.11
CA ARG A 275 9.19 -4.75 13.34
C ARG A 275 8.17 -3.66 13.05
N GLY A 276 6.93 -3.87 13.46
CA GLY A 276 5.89 -2.84 13.37
C GLY A 276 6.23 -1.61 14.19
N VAL A 277 5.99 -0.43 13.63
CA VAL A 277 6.25 0.86 14.27
C VAL A 277 4.97 1.38 14.89
N ALA A 278 4.91 1.42 16.21
CA ALA A 278 3.72 1.83 16.96
C ALA A 278 3.35 3.31 16.74
N ASN A 279 4.35 4.20 16.63
CA ASN A 279 4.16 5.62 16.34
C ASN A 279 4.90 6.00 15.05
N PRO A 280 4.30 5.79 13.87
CA PRO A 280 4.96 6.12 12.61
C PRO A 280 5.09 7.63 12.37
N SER A 281 4.25 8.46 12.96
CA SER A 281 4.38 9.92 12.82
C SER A 281 5.75 10.42 13.28
N ALA A 282 6.35 9.78 14.30
CA ALA A 282 7.70 10.14 14.76
C ALA A 282 8.79 9.96 13.68
N LEU A 283 8.53 9.15 12.65
CA LEU A 283 9.46 8.91 11.52
C LEU A 283 9.36 9.97 10.44
N PHE A 284 8.19 10.59 10.32
CA PHE A 284 7.85 11.56 9.29
C PHE A 284 7.94 13.01 9.80
N LEU A 285 8.42 13.19 11.01
CA LEU A 285 8.70 14.48 11.64
C LEU A 285 10.20 14.65 11.79
N SER A 286 10.73 15.79 11.36
CA SER A 286 12.14 16.13 11.59
C SER A 286 12.40 16.34 13.08
N GLN A 287 13.55 15.88 13.55
CA GLN A 287 13.97 16.06 14.96
C GLN A 287 14.70 17.38 15.15
N HIS A 288 14.15 18.47 14.63
CA HIS A 288 14.74 19.80 14.87
C HIS A 288 14.33 20.29 16.26
N GLU A 289 15.31 20.66 17.07
CA GLU A 289 15.06 21.31 18.38
C GLU A 289 14.41 22.70 18.20
N GLN A 290 14.71 23.35 17.10
CA GLN A 290 14.17 24.67 16.75
C GLN A 290 13.34 24.59 15.47
N SER A 291 12.25 25.36 15.42
CA SER A 291 11.46 25.53 14.20
C SER A 291 12.31 26.17 13.10
N VAL A 292 12.22 25.63 11.89
CA VAL A 292 12.97 26.10 10.73
C VAL A 292 12.02 26.68 9.68
N PRO A 293 12.43 27.73 8.93
CA PRO A 293 11.65 28.26 7.83
C PRO A 293 11.37 27.17 6.78
N GLY A 294 10.17 27.21 6.18
CA GLY A 294 9.79 26.28 5.13
C GLY A 294 9.27 24.92 5.62
N SER A 295 9.23 24.67 6.92
CA SER A 295 8.67 23.43 7.48
C SER A 295 7.25 23.63 8.00
N CYS A 296 6.33 22.71 7.65
CA CYS A 296 4.96 22.66 8.15
C CYS A 296 4.53 21.22 8.43
N VAL A 297 3.92 20.97 9.58
CA VAL A 297 3.41 19.64 9.92
C VAL A 297 1.98 19.49 9.41
N LEU A 298 1.79 18.59 8.46
CA LEU A 298 0.51 18.16 7.93
C LEU A 298 -0.06 17.03 8.77
N VAL A 299 -1.37 17.05 9.04
CA VAL A 299 -2.08 15.84 9.47
C VAL A 299 -2.78 15.22 8.27
N THR A 300 -2.17 14.18 7.69
CA THR A 300 -2.71 13.40 6.56
C THR A 300 -3.51 12.20 7.04
N GLN A 301 -4.30 11.61 6.16
CA GLN A 301 -5.11 10.42 6.43
C GLN A 301 -4.70 9.28 5.51
N GLU A 302 -4.24 8.19 6.08
CA GLU A 302 -3.94 6.98 5.35
C GLU A 302 -4.91 5.86 5.77
N GLY A 303 -5.88 5.54 4.91
CA GLY A 303 -6.98 4.65 5.24
C GLY A 303 -7.78 5.15 6.45
N THR A 304 -7.73 4.42 7.56
CA THR A 304 -8.38 4.82 8.81
C THR A 304 -7.44 5.54 9.78
N ARG A 305 -6.15 5.63 9.46
CA ARG A 305 -5.10 6.16 10.35
C ARG A 305 -4.73 7.60 10.00
N PRO A 306 -4.90 8.56 10.93
CA PRO A 306 -4.26 9.86 10.79
C PRO A 306 -2.74 9.72 11.03
N LEU A 307 -1.95 10.40 10.22
CA LEU A 307 -0.50 10.47 10.31
C LEU A 307 -0.05 11.94 10.28
N LEU A 308 0.94 12.26 11.09
CA LEU A 308 1.60 13.55 11.01
C LEU A 308 2.84 13.42 10.13
N VAL A 309 2.91 14.25 9.10
CA VAL A 309 4.01 14.26 8.13
C VAL A 309 4.51 15.69 7.98
N GLU A 310 5.81 15.88 8.08
CA GLU A 310 6.41 17.17 7.80
C GLU A 310 6.52 17.40 6.30
N VAL A 311 5.99 18.51 5.84
CA VAL A 311 6.14 19.04 4.49
C VAL A 311 7.17 20.16 4.55
N GLN A 312 8.21 20.05 3.74
CA GLN A 312 9.27 21.04 3.62
C GLN A 312 9.18 21.75 2.28
N ALA A 313 9.30 23.06 2.30
CA ALA A 313 9.38 23.92 1.12
C ALA A 313 10.69 24.71 1.12
N LEU A 314 11.38 24.73 0.00
CA LEU A 314 12.48 25.64 -0.25
C LEU A 314 12.09 26.55 -1.43
N VAL A 315 12.09 27.84 -1.18
CA VAL A 315 11.84 28.87 -2.20
C VAL A 315 13.08 29.73 -2.31
N ASP A 316 13.64 29.83 -3.51
CA ASP A 316 14.84 30.59 -3.78
C ASP A 316 14.72 31.34 -5.12
N ALA A 317 15.53 32.36 -5.33
CA ALA A 317 15.56 33.10 -6.58
C ALA A 317 15.94 32.19 -7.75
N ALA A 318 15.16 32.24 -8.83
CA ALA A 318 15.46 31.44 -10.01
C ALA A 318 16.69 32.00 -10.74
N ASN A 319 17.68 31.14 -10.98
CA ASN A 319 18.86 31.47 -11.74
C ASN A 319 18.72 31.23 -13.26
N ALA A 320 17.52 30.76 -13.69
CA ALA A 320 17.21 30.45 -15.08
C ALA A 320 15.91 31.16 -15.51
N PRO A 321 15.70 31.41 -16.80
CA PRO A 321 14.48 32.06 -17.31
C PRO A 321 13.20 31.32 -16.98
N ASN A 322 13.30 30.00 -16.79
CA ASN A 322 12.17 29.13 -16.41
C ASN A 322 12.37 28.62 -14.98
N PRO A 323 11.67 29.14 -13.98
CA PRO A 323 11.74 28.69 -12.61
C PRO A 323 11.37 27.22 -12.45
N ARG A 324 12.11 26.52 -11.61
CA ARG A 324 11.90 25.09 -11.35
C ARG A 324 10.76 24.89 -10.40
N ARG A 325 9.94 23.89 -10.66
CA ARG A 325 8.84 23.44 -9.80
C ARG A 325 9.02 21.95 -9.56
N LEU A 326 9.48 21.55 -8.40
CA LEU A 326 9.75 20.14 -8.08
C LEU A 326 9.02 19.77 -6.79
N ALA A 327 8.34 18.63 -6.83
CA ALA A 327 7.68 18.07 -5.66
C ALA A 327 8.10 16.59 -5.50
N VAL A 328 8.58 16.24 -4.32
CA VAL A 328 8.94 14.87 -3.92
C VAL A 328 7.94 14.42 -2.85
N GLY A 329 7.29 13.29 -3.10
CA GLY A 329 6.24 12.79 -2.22
C GLY A 329 4.88 13.50 -2.33
N LEU A 330 4.75 14.50 -3.19
CA LEU A 330 3.54 15.28 -3.46
C LEU A 330 3.30 15.37 -4.97
N GLU A 331 2.07 15.72 -5.39
CA GLU A 331 1.75 15.81 -6.81
C GLU A 331 2.25 17.12 -7.43
N GLN A 332 3.10 17.02 -8.44
CA GLN A 332 3.74 18.18 -9.08
C GLN A 332 2.75 19.10 -9.80
N ASN A 333 1.73 18.55 -10.47
CA ASN A 333 0.73 19.36 -11.16
C ASN A 333 -0.10 20.20 -10.18
N ARG A 334 -0.37 19.66 -8.98
CA ARG A 334 -1.07 20.39 -7.94
C ARG A 334 -0.27 21.58 -7.42
N LEU A 335 1.04 21.47 -7.32
CA LEU A 335 1.91 22.58 -6.93
C LEU A 335 1.71 23.80 -7.84
N ALA A 336 1.66 23.61 -9.16
CA ALA A 336 1.45 24.71 -10.09
C ALA A 336 0.13 25.46 -9.85
N MET A 337 -0.95 24.72 -9.58
CA MET A 337 -2.26 25.31 -9.25
C MET A 337 -2.22 26.08 -7.91
N LEU A 338 -1.60 25.49 -6.89
CA LEU A 338 -1.47 26.11 -5.57
C LEU A 338 -0.67 27.41 -5.61
N LEU A 339 0.41 27.48 -6.39
CA LEU A 339 1.18 28.72 -6.59
C LEU A 339 0.34 29.82 -7.26
N ALA A 340 -0.52 29.45 -8.23
CA ALA A 340 -1.44 30.40 -8.85
C ALA A 340 -2.50 30.94 -7.85
N VAL A 341 -3.03 30.06 -6.98
CA VAL A 341 -3.95 30.45 -5.91
C VAL A 341 -3.26 31.38 -4.90
N LEU A 342 -2.02 31.06 -4.49
CA LEU A 342 -1.24 31.88 -3.56
C LEU A 342 -1.02 33.29 -4.11
N HIS A 343 -0.65 33.38 -5.38
CA HIS A 343 -0.49 34.67 -6.05
C HIS A 343 -1.82 35.44 -6.15
N ARG A 344 -2.87 34.78 -6.64
CA ARG A 344 -4.14 35.46 -6.96
C ARG A 344 -4.90 35.92 -5.72
N HIS A 345 -4.93 35.11 -4.67
CA HIS A 345 -5.76 35.33 -3.49
C HIS A 345 -4.99 35.85 -2.27
N ALA A 346 -3.71 35.47 -2.13
CA ALA A 346 -2.89 35.96 -1.02
C ALA A 346 -1.88 37.06 -1.40
N GLY A 347 -1.82 37.43 -2.69
CA GLY A 347 -0.87 38.45 -3.18
C GLY A 347 0.59 38.04 -3.12
N ILE A 348 0.87 36.74 -2.95
CA ILE A 348 2.24 36.20 -2.81
C ILE A 348 2.67 35.61 -4.15
N ALA A 349 3.60 36.29 -4.83
CA ALA A 349 4.09 35.90 -6.14
C ALA A 349 5.35 35.04 -6.03
N CYS A 350 5.36 33.91 -6.77
CA CYS A 350 6.51 32.99 -6.86
C CYS A 350 6.91 32.76 -8.34
N PHE A 351 6.54 33.65 -9.26
CA PHE A 351 6.75 33.41 -10.69
C PHE A 351 8.23 33.52 -11.10
N ASP A 352 9.07 34.22 -10.35
CA ASP A 352 10.50 34.40 -10.54
C ASP A 352 11.35 33.59 -9.56
N GLN A 353 10.75 32.60 -8.88
CA GLN A 353 11.43 31.82 -7.85
C GLN A 353 11.33 30.31 -8.13
N ASP A 354 12.40 29.61 -7.86
CA ASP A 354 12.41 28.14 -7.79
C ASP A 354 11.67 27.68 -6.54
N VAL A 355 10.82 26.66 -6.68
CA VAL A 355 10.06 26.10 -5.57
C VAL A 355 10.28 24.59 -5.53
N PHE A 356 10.80 24.12 -4.41
CA PHE A 356 11.06 22.72 -4.14
C PHE A 356 10.21 22.29 -2.94
N LEU A 357 9.49 21.16 -3.09
CA LEU A 357 8.71 20.56 -2.02
C LEU A 357 9.21 19.16 -1.73
N ASN A 358 9.19 18.78 -0.47
CA ASN A 358 9.54 17.45 -0.01
C ASN A 358 8.63 17.00 1.14
N ALA A 359 8.04 15.80 1.03
CA ALA A 359 7.41 15.11 2.14
C ALA A 359 8.46 14.28 2.87
N VAL A 360 8.66 14.54 4.16
CA VAL A 360 9.70 13.87 4.97
C VAL A 360 9.40 12.38 5.12
N GLY A 361 10.44 11.55 5.13
CA GLY A 361 10.32 10.10 5.32
C GLY A 361 9.92 9.31 4.08
N GLY A 362 9.90 9.95 2.90
CA GLY A 362 9.62 9.27 1.61
C GLY A 362 8.17 8.81 1.45
N VAL A 363 7.27 9.34 2.27
CA VAL A 363 5.82 9.06 2.18
C VAL A 363 5.24 9.75 0.95
N LYS A 364 4.31 9.08 0.26
CA LYS A 364 3.59 9.67 -0.87
C LYS A 364 2.22 10.16 -0.40
N ILE A 365 2.05 11.47 -0.36
CA ILE A 365 0.80 12.15 0.02
C ILE A 365 -0.01 12.43 -1.23
N THR A 366 -1.18 11.85 -1.36
CA THR A 366 -2.07 12.01 -2.51
C THR A 366 -3.36 12.75 -2.19
N GLU A 367 -3.64 12.99 -0.90
CA GLU A 367 -4.88 13.65 -0.51
C GLU A 367 -4.78 15.19 -0.64
N PRO A 368 -5.85 15.85 -1.11
CA PRO A 368 -5.90 17.31 -1.22
C PRO A 368 -5.81 18.06 0.11
N ALA A 369 -6.05 17.39 1.23
CA ALA A 369 -5.92 17.99 2.56
C ALA A 369 -4.50 18.53 2.87
N ALA A 370 -3.51 18.17 2.06
CA ALA A 370 -2.14 18.67 2.15
C ALA A 370 -1.96 20.11 1.65
N ASP A 371 -2.88 20.63 0.85
CA ASP A 371 -2.73 21.92 0.15
C ASP A 371 -2.39 23.07 1.08
N LEU A 372 -3.16 23.18 2.18
CA LEU A 372 -2.97 24.27 3.13
C LEU A 372 -1.59 24.22 3.78
N ALA A 373 -1.12 23.02 4.15
CA ALA A 373 0.22 22.84 4.72
C ALA A 373 1.32 23.19 3.72
N VAL A 374 1.16 22.81 2.45
CA VAL A 374 2.07 23.16 1.36
C VAL A 374 2.17 24.68 1.20
N LEU A 375 1.03 25.37 1.15
CA LEU A 375 1.00 26.83 0.98
C LEU A 375 1.62 27.57 2.16
N LEU A 376 1.39 27.11 3.39
CA LEU A 376 1.99 27.71 4.58
C LEU A 376 3.50 27.43 4.67
N ALA A 377 3.96 26.24 4.25
CA ALA A 377 5.38 25.93 4.14
C ALA A 377 6.08 26.84 3.11
N ILE A 378 5.48 27.03 1.92
CA ILE A 378 5.99 27.95 0.90
C ILE A 378 6.05 29.38 1.46
N HIS A 379 4.99 29.86 2.09
CA HIS A 379 4.92 31.18 2.70
C HIS A 379 6.02 31.41 3.75
N SER A 380 6.23 30.41 4.63
CA SER A 380 7.28 30.40 5.64
C SER A 380 8.68 30.49 5.02
N SER A 381 8.95 29.67 3.99
CA SER A 381 10.23 29.68 3.27
C SER A 381 10.52 31.04 2.62
N MET A 382 9.53 31.61 1.91
CA MET A 382 9.68 32.93 1.26
C MET A 382 10.02 34.05 2.23
N ARG A 383 9.43 34.01 3.43
CA ARG A 383 9.68 35.03 4.46
C ARG A 383 10.95 34.75 5.28
N ASN A 384 11.57 33.60 5.07
CA ASN A 384 12.64 33.10 5.94
C ASN A 384 12.28 33.16 7.44
N LYS A 385 11.01 32.83 7.76
CA LYS A 385 10.48 32.81 9.13
C LYS A 385 9.82 31.45 9.39
N PRO A 386 10.18 30.78 10.51
CA PRO A 386 9.55 29.52 10.86
C PRO A 386 8.07 29.69 11.23
N LEU A 387 7.27 28.67 11.02
CA LEU A 387 5.92 28.59 11.54
C LEU A 387 5.92 28.37 13.07
N PRO A 388 4.82 28.72 13.76
CA PRO A 388 4.71 28.54 15.22
C PRO A 388 5.03 27.11 15.65
N LYS A 389 5.76 26.96 16.74
CA LYS A 389 6.08 25.64 17.30
C LYS A 389 4.80 24.92 17.74
N GLY A 390 4.70 23.64 17.45
CA GLY A 390 3.53 22.84 17.79
C GLY A 390 2.31 23.09 16.89
N LEU A 391 2.51 23.75 15.73
CA LEU A 391 1.47 23.91 14.72
C LEU A 391 1.29 22.65 13.89
N VAL A 392 0.03 22.25 13.70
CA VAL A 392 -0.38 21.29 12.66
C VAL A 392 -1.40 21.93 11.73
N VAL A 393 -1.42 21.42 10.50
CA VAL A 393 -2.27 22.00 9.45
C VAL A 393 -2.90 20.88 8.63
N PHE A 394 -4.15 21.08 8.20
CA PHE A 394 -4.76 20.32 7.10
C PHE A 394 -5.89 21.14 6.47
N GLY A 395 -6.16 20.90 5.20
CA GLY A 395 -7.26 21.53 4.46
C GLY A 395 -6.99 21.50 2.96
N GLU A 396 -8.01 21.20 2.17
CA GLU A 396 -7.97 21.34 0.72
C GLU A 396 -8.15 22.83 0.36
N VAL A 397 -7.40 23.31 -0.63
CA VAL A 397 -7.53 24.69 -1.11
C VAL A 397 -8.08 24.69 -2.54
N GLY A 398 -9.25 25.32 -2.71
CA GLY A 398 -9.89 25.47 -4.00
C GLY A 398 -9.30 26.63 -4.83
N LEU A 399 -9.57 26.64 -6.12
CA LEU A 399 -9.05 27.64 -7.05
C LEU A 399 -9.55 29.08 -6.78
N ALA A 400 -10.67 29.25 -6.07
CA ALA A 400 -11.16 30.54 -5.62
C ALA A 400 -10.57 31.00 -4.27
N GLY A 401 -9.57 30.27 -3.74
CA GLY A 401 -8.90 30.57 -2.47
C GLY A 401 -9.68 30.10 -1.23
N GLU A 402 -10.80 29.40 -1.41
CA GLU A 402 -11.58 28.82 -0.32
C GLU A 402 -10.86 27.61 0.27
N ILE A 403 -11.01 27.41 1.59
CA ILE A 403 -10.48 26.24 2.31
C ILE A 403 -11.63 25.27 2.58
N ARG A 404 -11.55 24.09 1.97
CA ARG A 404 -12.56 23.05 1.99
C ARG A 404 -12.32 22.04 3.12
N PRO A 405 -13.40 21.45 3.65
CA PRO A 405 -13.28 20.45 4.70
C PRO A 405 -12.56 19.18 4.21
N SER A 406 -11.81 18.59 5.11
CA SER A 406 -11.14 17.30 4.90
C SER A 406 -11.91 16.18 5.64
N PRO A 407 -11.98 14.97 5.09
CA PRO A 407 -12.59 13.84 5.76
C PRO A 407 -11.93 13.56 7.13
N ARG A 408 -12.73 13.07 8.09
CA ARG A 408 -12.25 12.64 9.42
C ARG A 408 -11.47 13.72 10.18
N GLY A 409 -11.86 14.97 10.07
CA GLY A 409 -11.17 16.10 10.74
C GLY A 409 -11.01 15.92 12.25
N GLN A 410 -11.99 15.32 12.92
CA GLN A 410 -11.93 15.06 14.37
C GLN A 410 -10.83 14.04 14.73
N ASP A 411 -10.65 12.99 13.93
CA ASP A 411 -9.62 11.98 14.18
C ASP A 411 -8.22 12.58 13.98
N ARG A 412 -8.06 13.45 12.98
CA ARG A 412 -6.83 14.22 12.73
C ARG A 412 -6.45 15.08 13.93
N LEU A 413 -7.41 15.82 14.47
CA LEU A 413 -7.19 16.71 15.62
C LEU A 413 -6.85 15.93 16.89
N LYS A 414 -7.54 14.80 17.14
CA LYS A 414 -7.26 13.94 18.29
C LYS A 414 -5.85 13.35 18.23
N GLU A 415 -5.41 12.90 17.05
CA GLU A 415 -4.06 12.37 16.90
C GLU A 415 -3.00 13.47 17.08
N ALA A 416 -3.23 14.67 16.54
CA ALA A 416 -2.35 15.82 16.76
C ALA A 416 -2.21 16.18 18.26
N ALA A 417 -3.33 16.27 18.97
CA ALA A 417 -3.31 16.54 20.42
C ALA A 417 -2.57 15.44 21.21
N LYS A 418 -2.84 14.16 20.88
CA LYS A 418 -2.17 13.00 21.49
C LYS A 418 -0.65 13.03 21.31
N LEU A 419 -0.17 13.56 20.19
CA LEU A 419 1.25 13.70 19.87
C LEU A 419 1.87 15.02 20.40
N GLY A 420 1.11 15.80 21.18
CA GLY A 420 1.61 16.99 21.89
C GLY A 420 1.63 18.27 21.06
N PHE A 421 0.95 18.30 19.92
CA PHE A 421 0.77 19.55 19.18
C PHE A 421 -0.26 20.44 19.86
N SER A 422 0.00 21.75 19.87
CA SER A 422 -0.77 22.72 20.67
C SER A 422 -1.65 23.65 19.82
N VAL A 423 -1.39 23.77 18.51
CA VAL A 423 -2.14 24.64 17.61
C VAL A 423 -2.51 23.89 16.34
N ALA A 424 -3.74 24.04 15.88
CA ALA A 424 -4.20 23.46 14.61
C ALA A 424 -4.89 24.52 13.73
N VAL A 425 -4.36 24.79 12.52
CA VAL A 425 -5.01 25.63 11.50
C VAL A 425 -5.74 24.73 10.54
N ILE A 426 -7.07 24.84 10.50
CA ILE A 426 -7.95 23.88 9.84
C ILE A 426 -9.14 24.56 9.13
N PRO A 427 -9.81 23.86 8.20
CA PRO A 427 -11.05 24.35 7.63
C PRO A 427 -12.13 24.58 8.69
N LYS A 428 -12.86 25.67 8.61
CA LYS A 428 -13.94 26.00 9.56
C LYS A 428 -14.99 24.89 9.69
N ALA A 429 -15.32 24.22 8.61
CA ALA A 429 -16.26 23.10 8.62
C ALA A 429 -15.74 21.87 9.40
N ASN A 430 -14.44 21.77 9.67
CA ASN A 430 -13.83 20.72 10.51
C ASN A 430 -13.68 21.14 11.97
N ALA A 431 -14.07 22.35 12.35
CA ALA A 431 -13.96 22.81 13.73
C ALA A 431 -14.72 21.86 14.68
N PRO A 432 -14.10 21.45 15.79
CA PRO A 432 -14.75 20.55 16.74
C PRO A 432 -15.88 21.26 17.48
N LYS A 433 -16.96 20.52 17.76
CA LYS A 433 -18.09 21.05 18.54
C LYS A 433 -17.73 21.28 20.00
N GLN A 434 -16.76 20.54 20.52
CA GLN A 434 -16.23 20.66 21.88
C GLN A 434 -14.73 20.91 21.79
N PRO A 435 -14.16 21.76 22.68
CA PRO A 435 -12.73 21.97 22.72
C PRO A 435 -11.98 20.66 22.92
N ILE A 436 -10.82 20.54 22.26
CA ILE A 436 -9.89 19.42 22.48
C ILE A 436 -8.84 19.89 23.46
N GLU A 437 -8.69 19.16 24.55
CA GLU A 437 -7.72 19.51 25.61
C GLU A 437 -6.30 19.62 25.06
N GLY A 438 -5.62 20.71 25.38
CA GLY A 438 -4.24 20.96 24.95
C GLY A 438 -4.08 21.40 23.48
N LEU A 439 -5.18 21.58 22.71
CA LEU A 439 -5.11 21.95 21.31
C LEU A 439 -5.97 23.20 20.99
N GLN A 440 -5.31 24.30 20.68
CA GLN A 440 -5.96 25.51 20.17
C GLN A 440 -6.33 25.30 18.69
N VAL A 441 -7.60 25.38 18.37
CA VAL A 441 -8.08 25.22 16.98
C VAL A 441 -8.35 26.60 16.36
N VAL A 442 -7.65 26.91 15.29
CA VAL A 442 -7.81 28.09 14.46
C VAL A 442 -8.55 27.72 13.19
N ALA A 443 -9.83 28.07 13.15
CA ALA A 443 -10.71 27.72 12.03
C ALA A 443 -10.67 28.80 10.94
N VAL A 444 -10.42 28.43 9.70
CA VAL A 444 -10.25 29.34 8.55
C VAL A 444 -11.14 28.92 7.37
N GLU A 445 -11.56 29.90 6.59
CA GLU A 445 -12.41 29.70 5.41
C GLU A 445 -11.68 30.02 4.10
N ARG A 446 -10.64 30.84 4.17
CA ARG A 446 -9.88 31.32 3.01
C ARG A 446 -8.38 31.34 3.28
N ILE A 447 -7.60 31.24 2.21
CA ILE A 447 -6.13 31.21 2.32
C ILE A 447 -5.55 32.49 2.92
N GLU A 448 -6.11 33.66 2.63
CA GLU A 448 -5.66 34.93 3.20
C GLU A 448 -5.81 34.90 4.73
N GLN A 449 -6.94 34.42 5.22
CA GLN A 449 -7.18 34.28 6.67
C GLN A 449 -6.17 33.33 7.33
N ALA A 450 -5.86 32.20 6.66
CA ALA A 450 -4.89 31.24 7.21
C ALA A 450 -3.50 31.87 7.38
N ILE A 451 -3.06 32.63 6.36
CA ILE A 451 -1.78 33.35 6.40
C ILE A 451 -1.76 34.42 7.50
N ASP A 452 -2.83 35.20 7.65
CA ASP A 452 -2.92 36.24 8.67
C ASP A 452 -2.96 35.63 10.08
N GLN A 453 -3.71 34.53 10.28
CA GLN A 453 -3.74 33.84 11.57
C GLN A 453 -2.36 33.28 11.96
N VAL A 454 -1.63 32.69 11.02
CA VAL A 454 -0.28 32.21 11.28
C VAL A 454 0.65 33.36 11.66
N ARG A 455 0.56 34.50 10.99
CA ARG A 455 1.34 35.71 11.34
C ARG A 455 1.02 36.26 12.73
N MET A 456 -0.23 36.10 13.20
CA MET A 456 -0.62 36.52 14.57
C MET A 456 -0.12 35.57 15.64
N LEU A 457 0.20 34.31 15.29
CA LEU A 457 0.70 33.29 16.18
C LEU A 457 2.25 33.29 16.27
N GLU A 458 2.95 33.97 15.33
CA GLU A 458 4.42 34.19 15.35
C GLU A 458 4.80 35.18 16.46
#